data_5b6f183b43ac949c7e9c773599a77c34
#
_entry.id   5b6f183b43ac949c7e9c773599a77c34
#
_cell.length_a   1.000
_cell.length_b   1.000
_cell.length_c   1.000
_cell.angle_alpha   90.00
_cell.angle_beta   90.00
_cell.angle_gamma   90.00
#
_symmetry.space_group_name_H-M   'P 1'
#
loop_
_entity.id
_entity.type
_entity.pdbx_description
1 polymer ?
#
loop_
_entity_poly.entity_id
_entity_poly.type
_entity_poly.pdbx_seq_one_letter_code
_entity_poly.pdbx_strand_id
1 'polypeptide(L)'
;MKRIVELVVDLQNKIYNTIFLKQMDTTIIKVKILNDNTIVDLTSQTIDIIFTKPNSTLIQQLASNIDIPNGIATIPLLEECVRQSGKAKMEIEVKNTNSEVTSSFYIPVQIEQTSKAAVSPENTENYFEEFSKAIDDFVEESSQMLEDISSAEATRVTNENNRISAENTRKTNETNRTNAETARVAAEKARATAEATRVTNENNRISAENTRKTNETNRKNAETARTEAEEARVTAEQNRVTSFNQMMQNVNVQTVQQNTADIAEIKEKMKVHVYGVRRKLANNSSSTWERIEDAVGLVANAQKGSTAVQNSFDNLYPWSDIISYNYDVKSQRITAYYGEPTFKFDGSNGEVLTRIPEFWYKRTRDDTYEYVYIADGKKEGYIKSEQFSVGRYTMSGSNSRVYSKSGVAPLVSDTITNFRTYARNLGDGFGQLDWHYFLFQILYLVEYADYNAQDKLGKGVISKEWTGSFNGVNSGGCDSLGMKSGTLNDDGQHSMIYRGIEDIYGALWQFVDGINIKDYKAYISQNSNDYAVDKFDGSYKALGYTNCSTTGQYQSAVGYDANNPIIDFATAVGGASNTYMTDYYWCAEGNRIALVRW
;
A
#
# COMPACT_ATOMS: atom_id res chain seq x y z
N MET A 1 -8.40 21.15 16.74
CA MET A 1 -7.61 21.51 17.95
C MET A 1 -6.16 21.32 17.59
N LYS A 2 -5.30 22.34 17.73
CA LYS A 2 -3.87 22.17 17.44
C LYS A 2 -3.25 21.35 18.57
N ARG A 3 -2.56 20.27 18.25
CA ARG A 3 -1.83 19.47 19.23
C ARG A 3 -0.51 20.15 19.57
N ILE A 4 -0.22 20.30 20.83
CA ILE A 4 1.07 20.80 21.30
C ILE A 4 1.86 19.62 21.86
N VAL A 5 3.08 19.45 21.38
CA VAL A 5 4.05 18.47 21.91
C VAL A 5 5.17 19.27 22.54
N GLU A 6 5.36 19.12 23.84
CA GLU A 6 6.42 19.80 24.58
C GLU A 6 7.57 18.82 24.80
N LEU A 7 8.77 19.25 24.45
CA LEU A 7 10.02 18.50 24.56
C LEU A 7 10.99 19.27 25.44
N VAL A 8 11.73 18.53 26.23
CA VAL A 8 12.90 19.06 26.93
C VAL A 8 14.12 18.30 26.40
N VAL A 9 15.07 19.00 25.85
CA VAL A 9 16.32 18.46 25.36
C VAL A 9 17.47 19.06 26.14
N ASP A 10 18.39 18.22 26.59
CA ASP A 10 19.56 18.65 27.35
C ASP A 10 20.84 18.35 26.56
N LEU A 11 21.70 19.33 26.41
CA LEU A 11 22.91 19.25 25.59
C LEU A 11 23.91 18.20 26.09
N GLN A 12 23.92 17.93 27.40
CA GLN A 12 24.84 16.98 28.03
C GLN A 12 24.23 15.58 28.15
N ASN A 13 22.95 15.51 28.49
CA ASN A 13 22.23 14.25 28.72
C ASN A 13 21.36 13.92 27.50
N LYS A 14 21.94 13.34 26.48
CA LYS A 14 21.29 13.03 25.19
C LYS A 14 20.29 11.86 25.25
N ILE A 15 19.40 11.83 26.23
CA ILE A 15 18.35 10.83 26.34
C ILE A 15 17.02 11.47 25.87
N TYR A 16 16.51 10.99 24.75
CA TYR A 16 15.28 11.51 24.17
C TYR A 16 14.26 10.37 24.00
N ASN A 17 13.03 10.63 24.40
CA ASN A 17 11.93 9.71 24.19
C ASN A 17 11.38 9.83 22.75
N THR A 18 10.87 8.75 22.22
CA THR A 18 10.16 8.78 20.93
C THR A 18 8.93 9.67 21.01
N ILE A 19 8.78 10.56 20.04
CA ILE A 19 7.57 11.37 19.92
C ILE A 19 6.52 10.61 19.11
N PHE A 20 5.31 10.60 19.63
CA PHE A 20 4.16 10.04 18.94
C PHE A 20 3.34 11.15 18.31
N LEU A 21 3.19 11.12 17.01
CA LEU A 21 2.34 12.03 16.23
C LEU A 21 1.21 11.23 15.60
N LYS A 22 0.16 11.90 15.17
CA LYS A 22 -0.88 11.28 14.37
C LYS A 22 -0.80 11.78 12.94
N GLN A 23 -1.04 10.90 12.01
CA GLN A 23 -1.10 11.22 10.60
C GLN A 23 -2.16 12.30 10.35
N MET A 24 -1.80 13.33 9.56
CA MET A 24 -2.66 14.48 9.21
C MET A 24 -3.05 15.40 10.38
N ASP A 25 -2.41 15.30 11.52
CA ASP A 25 -2.65 16.18 12.66
C ASP A 25 -1.90 17.52 12.50
N THR A 26 -2.54 18.60 12.91
CA THR A 26 -1.86 19.89 13.02
C THR A 26 -1.14 19.97 14.36
N THR A 27 0.17 19.85 14.33
CA THR A 27 1.01 19.75 15.53
C THR A 27 1.93 20.96 15.66
N ILE A 28 2.09 21.43 16.88
CA ILE A 28 3.11 22.41 17.26
C ILE A 28 4.10 21.72 18.18
N ILE A 29 5.36 21.76 17.84
CA ILE A 29 6.45 21.29 18.69
C ILE A 29 7.00 22.49 19.48
N LYS A 30 7.06 22.36 20.77
CA LYS A 30 7.76 23.28 21.66
C LYS A 30 8.95 22.57 22.27
N VAL A 31 10.11 23.09 22.01
CA VAL A 31 11.38 22.51 22.47
C VAL A 31 12.00 23.42 23.50
N LYS A 32 12.15 22.95 24.72
CA LYS A 32 12.94 23.61 25.74
C LYS A 32 14.35 23.04 25.75
N ILE A 33 15.33 23.92 25.58
CA ILE A 33 16.73 23.55 25.46
C ILE A 33 17.47 23.86 26.75
N LEU A 34 18.08 22.83 27.31
CA LEU A 34 18.88 22.89 28.55
C LEU A 34 20.32 22.48 28.25
N ASN A 35 21.21 22.89 29.09
CA ASN A 35 22.59 22.38 29.18
C ASN A 35 22.89 22.07 30.63
N ASP A 36 23.06 20.80 30.96
CA ASP A 36 23.21 20.30 32.33
C ASP A 36 22.11 20.85 33.27
N ASN A 37 20.86 20.66 32.89
CA ASN A 37 19.65 21.14 33.57
C ASN A 37 19.50 22.67 33.68
N THR A 38 20.37 23.46 33.05
CA THR A 38 20.28 24.93 33.02
C THR A 38 19.71 25.38 31.67
N ILE A 39 18.86 26.43 31.68
CA ILE A 39 18.28 26.98 30.44
C ILE A 39 19.40 27.58 29.58
N VAL A 40 19.44 27.18 28.28
CA VAL A 40 20.41 27.71 27.33
C VAL A 40 19.97 29.09 26.87
N ASP A 41 20.91 30.05 26.85
CA ASP A 41 20.68 31.34 26.23
C ASP A 41 20.64 31.18 24.70
N LEU A 42 19.48 31.47 24.13
CA LEU A 42 19.23 31.39 22.71
C LEU A 42 19.37 32.74 22.00
N THR A 43 20.01 33.76 22.65
CA THR A 43 20.25 35.04 22.02
C THR A 43 21.06 34.89 20.74
N SER A 44 20.56 35.46 19.65
CA SER A 44 21.21 35.43 18.33
C SER A 44 21.44 34.03 17.77
N GLN A 45 20.64 33.05 18.19
CA GLN A 45 20.68 31.70 17.63
C GLN A 45 19.41 31.47 16.80
N THR A 46 19.53 30.59 15.81
CA THR A 46 18.40 30.07 15.05
C THR A 46 18.25 28.58 15.31
N ILE A 47 17.03 28.11 15.24
CA ILE A 47 16.72 26.72 15.48
C ILE A 47 15.99 26.17 14.28
N ASP A 48 16.56 25.14 13.68
CA ASP A 48 16.01 24.41 12.56
C ASP A 48 15.50 23.04 13.02
N ILE A 49 14.48 22.58 12.36
CA ILE A 49 14.12 21.18 12.37
C ILE A 49 14.38 20.60 11.00
N ILE A 50 15.06 19.47 10.97
CA ILE A 50 15.17 18.59 9.83
C ILE A 50 14.34 17.35 10.12
N PHE A 51 13.23 17.20 9.41
CA PHE A 51 12.32 16.10 9.59
C PHE A 51 12.50 15.08 8.47
N THR A 52 12.94 13.89 8.81
CA THR A 52 13.05 12.76 7.87
C THR A 52 11.78 11.92 7.96
N LYS A 53 10.98 11.93 6.93
CA LYS A 53 9.73 11.14 6.85
C LYS A 53 10.01 9.64 6.77
N PRO A 54 9.01 8.79 6.96
CA PRO A 54 9.16 7.34 6.82
C PRO A 54 9.70 6.88 5.46
N ASN A 55 9.45 7.65 4.38
CA ASN A 55 9.99 7.41 3.04
C ASN A 55 11.36 8.04 2.76
N SER A 56 12.07 8.44 3.80
CA SER A 56 13.39 9.10 3.74
C SER A 56 13.40 10.50 3.09
N THR A 57 12.24 11.10 2.83
CA THR A 57 12.17 12.50 2.37
C THR A 57 12.48 13.46 3.52
N LEU A 58 13.34 14.46 3.26
CA LEU A 58 13.72 15.47 4.23
C LEU A 58 12.82 16.71 4.10
N ILE A 59 12.42 17.28 5.24
CA ILE A 59 11.75 18.58 5.34
C ILE A 59 12.50 19.41 6.36
N GLN A 60 12.91 20.62 5.99
CA GLN A 60 13.58 21.57 6.88
C GLN A 60 12.66 22.72 7.21
N GLN A 61 12.61 23.10 8.47
CA GLN A 61 11.83 24.23 8.98
C GLN A 61 12.60 25.03 10.02
N LEU A 62 12.37 26.33 10.03
CA LEU A 62 12.83 27.23 11.10
C LEU A 62 11.80 27.32 12.23
N ALA A 63 12.25 27.55 13.44
CA ALA A 63 11.39 27.89 14.54
C ALA A 63 10.64 29.20 14.25
N SER A 64 9.33 29.18 14.46
CA SER A 64 8.48 30.37 14.21
C SER A 64 8.58 31.42 15.32
N ASN A 65 8.98 31.01 16.52
CA ASN A 65 9.16 31.87 17.67
C ASN A 65 10.16 31.23 18.65
N ILE A 66 11.06 32.04 19.20
CA ILE A 66 12.04 31.65 20.22
C ILE A 66 11.82 32.54 21.46
N ASP A 67 11.42 31.91 22.55
CA ASP A 67 11.30 32.53 23.88
C ASP A 67 12.67 32.42 24.57
N ILE A 68 13.50 33.43 24.37
CA ILE A 68 14.88 33.46 24.85
C ILE A 68 14.98 33.30 26.38
N PRO A 69 14.21 34.03 27.22
CA PRO A 69 14.28 33.88 28.67
C PRO A 69 14.01 32.48 29.20
N ASN A 70 13.18 31.73 28.51
CA ASN A 70 12.78 30.38 28.91
C ASN A 70 13.48 29.28 28.13
N GLY A 71 14.33 29.62 27.14
CA GLY A 71 15.05 28.67 26.28
C GLY A 71 14.12 27.81 25.42
N ILE A 72 12.97 28.36 24.99
CA ILE A 72 11.94 27.58 24.29
C ILE A 72 11.83 28.02 22.83
N ALA A 73 11.96 27.07 21.92
CA ALA A 73 11.66 27.24 20.51
C ALA A 73 10.28 26.66 20.16
N THR A 74 9.51 27.39 19.40
CA THR A 74 8.18 26.96 18.95
C THR A 74 8.18 26.75 17.43
N ILE A 75 7.83 25.57 17.03
CA ILE A 75 7.83 25.15 15.62
C ILE A 75 6.45 24.57 15.28
N PRO A 76 5.61 25.27 14.51
CA PRO A 76 4.42 24.67 13.94
C PRO A 76 4.82 23.70 12.83
N LEU A 77 4.67 22.42 13.07
CA LEU A 77 5.09 21.40 12.15
C LEU A 77 4.26 21.44 10.87
N LEU A 78 4.91 21.42 9.71
CA LEU A 78 4.22 21.36 8.42
C LEU A 78 3.43 20.05 8.31
N GLU A 79 2.27 20.10 7.70
CA GLU A 79 1.39 18.94 7.50
C GLU A 79 2.10 17.81 6.76
N GLU A 80 2.98 18.16 5.82
CA GLU A 80 3.82 17.21 5.08
C GLU A 80 4.65 16.31 5.98
N CYS A 81 5.05 16.77 7.14
CA CYS A 81 5.85 15.99 8.09
C CYS A 81 5.08 14.79 8.63
N VAL A 82 3.76 14.92 8.78
CA VAL A 82 2.88 13.92 9.38
C VAL A 82 1.91 13.27 8.39
N ARG A 83 2.13 13.49 7.09
CA ARG A 83 1.23 12.97 6.05
C ARG A 83 1.32 11.45 5.88
N GLN A 84 2.44 10.87 6.22
CA GLN A 84 2.69 9.43 6.12
C GLN A 84 2.88 8.81 7.49
N SER A 85 2.16 7.73 7.80
CA SER A 85 2.36 6.96 9.04
C SER A 85 3.63 6.11 8.95
N GLY A 86 4.24 5.84 10.09
CA GLY A 86 5.45 5.05 10.19
C GLY A 86 6.53 5.71 11.05
N LYS A 87 7.73 5.15 10.99
CA LYS A 87 8.89 5.68 11.70
C LYS A 87 9.50 6.84 10.93
N ALA A 88 9.60 7.95 11.57
CA ALA A 88 10.25 9.16 11.09
C ALA A 88 11.37 9.55 12.05
N LYS A 89 12.14 10.56 11.67
CA LYS A 89 13.21 11.10 12.47
C LYS A 89 13.13 12.61 12.45
N MET A 90 13.38 13.23 13.57
CA MET A 90 13.45 14.66 13.69
C MET A 90 14.82 15.05 14.27
N GLU A 91 15.54 15.88 13.57
CA GLU A 91 16.75 16.48 14.05
C GLU A 91 16.52 17.95 14.32
N ILE A 92 16.93 18.43 15.46
CA ILE A 92 16.85 19.83 15.85
C ILE A 92 18.27 20.38 15.88
N GLU A 93 18.54 21.36 15.04
CA GLU A 93 19.83 22.03 14.97
C GLU A 93 19.74 23.41 15.59
N VAL A 94 20.68 23.72 16.45
CA VAL A 94 20.89 25.07 16.98
C VAL A 94 22.08 25.67 16.24
N LYS A 95 21.85 26.83 15.60
CA LYS A 95 22.84 27.50 14.75
C LYS A 95 23.20 28.87 15.30
N ASN A 96 24.45 29.25 15.15
CA ASN A 96 24.93 30.58 15.45
C ASN A 96 24.57 31.60 14.33
N THR A 97 24.95 32.83 14.50
CA THR A 97 24.73 33.93 13.53
C THR A 97 25.39 33.71 12.17
N ASN A 98 26.40 32.83 12.09
CA ASN A 98 27.08 32.46 10.84
C ASN A 98 26.44 31.25 10.17
N SER A 99 25.28 30.77 10.66
CA SER A 99 24.60 29.54 10.20
C SER A 99 25.38 28.25 10.44
N GLU A 100 26.38 28.26 11.31
CA GLU A 100 27.10 27.06 11.71
C GLU A 100 26.34 26.34 12.81
N VAL A 101 26.19 25.02 12.68
CA VAL A 101 25.50 24.18 13.68
C VAL A 101 26.37 24.09 14.95
N THR A 102 25.88 24.67 16.02
CA THR A 102 26.56 24.62 17.34
C THR A 102 26.12 23.42 18.16
N SER A 103 24.93 22.92 17.94
CA SER A 103 24.41 21.70 18.57
C SER A 103 23.34 21.07 17.71
N SER A 104 23.29 19.73 17.72
CA SER A 104 22.27 18.97 17.01
C SER A 104 21.73 17.85 17.90
N PHE A 105 20.43 17.63 17.86
CA PHE A 105 19.69 16.66 18.65
C PHE A 105 18.85 15.77 17.76
N TYR A 106 18.94 14.51 17.98
CA TYR A 106 18.23 13.51 17.22
C TYR A 106 17.08 12.90 18.03
N ILE A 107 15.86 13.02 17.54
CA ILE A 107 14.65 12.55 18.20
C ILE A 107 13.91 11.57 17.28
N PRO A 108 13.71 10.33 17.69
CA PRO A 108 12.87 9.41 16.95
C PRO A 108 11.41 9.83 17.02
N VAL A 109 10.70 9.69 15.92
CA VAL A 109 9.29 10.04 15.79
C VAL A 109 8.51 8.83 15.28
N GLN A 110 7.41 8.55 15.90
CA GLN A 110 6.44 7.57 15.41
C GLN A 110 5.17 8.30 15.00
N ILE A 111 4.79 8.18 13.73
CA ILE A 111 3.55 8.73 13.20
C ILE A 111 2.53 7.61 13.14
N GLU A 112 1.51 7.72 13.99
CA GLU A 112 0.40 6.77 14.04
C GLU A 112 -0.62 7.06 12.94
N GLN A 113 -1.16 6.03 12.37
CA GLN A 113 -2.22 6.13 11.38
C GLN A 113 -3.51 6.64 12.04
N THR A 114 -4.23 7.53 11.36
CA THR A 114 -5.56 7.97 11.82
C THR A 114 -6.65 7.17 11.13
N SER A 115 -7.81 7.09 11.75
CA SER A 115 -8.98 6.45 11.14
C SER A 115 -9.45 7.15 9.84
N LYS A 116 -9.07 8.42 9.65
CA LYS A 116 -9.28 9.16 8.40
C LYS A 116 -8.25 8.81 7.33
N ALA A 117 -7.06 8.40 7.75
CA ALA A 117 -5.97 7.99 6.86
C ALA A 117 -6.07 6.51 6.48
N ALA A 118 -6.88 5.73 7.21
CA ALA A 118 -7.12 4.32 6.89
C ALA A 118 -7.90 4.09 5.58
N VAL A 119 -8.40 5.17 4.96
CA VAL A 119 -9.10 5.15 3.65
C VAL A 119 -8.18 5.64 2.52
N SER A 120 -7.01 6.12 2.86
CA SER A 120 -5.98 6.54 1.91
C SER A 120 -4.93 5.45 1.82
N PRO A 121 -4.35 5.16 0.69
CA PRO A 121 -3.19 4.28 0.60
C PRO A 121 -2.18 4.77 1.62
N GLU A 122 -1.98 3.93 2.58
CA GLU A 122 -1.53 4.29 3.92
C GLU A 122 -0.07 4.63 3.97
N ASN A 123 0.60 4.64 2.88
CA ASN A 123 1.98 5.02 2.83
C ASN A 123 2.23 5.86 1.59
N THR A 124 3.19 6.69 1.67
CA THR A 124 3.67 7.52 0.58
C THR A 124 4.11 6.69 -0.63
N GLU A 125 4.41 5.42 -0.43
CA GLU A 125 4.73 4.49 -1.50
C GLU A 125 3.49 4.17 -2.34
N ASN A 126 2.34 3.91 -1.66
CA ASN A 126 1.06 3.81 -2.35
C ASN A 126 0.59 5.14 -2.96
N TYR A 127 1.00 6.26 -2.37
CA TYR A 127 0.72 7.56 -2.96
C TYR A 127 1.48 7.76 -4.28
N PHE A 128 2.76 7.32 -4.33
CA PHE A 128 3.52 7.34 -5.57
C PHE A 128 3.00 6.31 -6.58
N GLU A 129 2.51 5.19 -6.08
CA GLU A 129 1.85 4.20 -6.89
C GLU A 129 0.53 4.72 -7.45
N GLU A 130 -0.32 5.30 -6.60
CA GLU A 130 -1.57 5.92 -7.05
C GLU A 130 -1.33 7.06 -8.02
N PHE A 131 -0.23 7.79 -7.87
CA PHE A 131 0.11 8.88 -8.76
C PHE A 131 0.82 8.39 -10.03
N SER A 132 1.67 7.35 -9.95
CA SER A 132 2.20 6.65 -11.13
C SER A 132 1.06 5.99 -11.89
N LYS A 133 0.17 5.33 -11.17
CA LYS A 133 -1.09 4.82 -11.71
C LYS A 133 -1.95 5.94 -12.30
N ALA A 134 -2.04 7.11 -11.64
CA ALA A 134 -2.79 8.23 -12.18
C ALA A 134 -2.20 8.80 -13.47
N ILE A 135 -0.90 8.60 -13.72
CA ILE A 135 -0.26 8.96 -15.00
C ILE A 135 -0.43 7.86 -16.03
N ASP A 136 -0.24 6.62 -15.64
CA ASP A 136 -0.53 5.48 -16.50
C ASP A 136 -2.04 5.40 -16.77
N ASP A 137 -2.87 5.65 -15.72
CA ASP A 137 -4.32 5.79 -15.84
C ASP A 137 -4.67 7.02 -16.71
N PHE A 138 -3.90 8.13 -16.67
CA PHE A 138 -4.13 9.29 -17.57
C PHE A 138 -3.74 9.00 -19.01
N VAL A 139 -2.69 8.19 -19.25
CA VAL A 139 -2.34 7.70 -20.59
C VAL A 139 -3.34 6.63 -21.04
N GLU A 140 -3.76 5.77 -20.10
CA GLU A 140 -4.81 4.79 -20.34
C GLU A 140 -6.19 5.46 -20.39
N GLU A 141 -6.48 6.45 -19.50
CA GLU A 141 -7.66 7.31 -19.57
C GLU A 141 -7.69 8.14 -20.84
N SER A 142 -6.52 8.56 -21.38
CA SER A 142 -6.48 9.27 -22.67
C SER A 142 -6.75 8.30 -23.82
N SER A 143 -6.26 7.08 -23.72
CA SER A 143 -6.58 6.00 -24.67
C SER A 143 -8.01 5.50 -24.44
N GLN A 144 -8.39 5.35 -23.18
CA GLN A 144 -9.76 5.03 -22.77
C GLN A 144 -10.72 6.18 -23.07
N MET A 145 -10.28 7.43 -22.94
CA MET A 145 -11.07 8.60 -23.34
C MET A 145 -11.26 8.65 -24.86
N LEU A 146 -10.30 8.16 -25.63
CA LEU A 146 -10.46 7.97 -27.09
C LEU A 146 -11.42 6.81 -27.39
N GLU A 147 -11.35 5.73 -26.61
CA GLU A 147 -12.35 4.64 -26.68
C GLU A 147 -13.71 5.10 -26.11
N ASP A 148 -13.69 5.87 -25.03
CA ASP A 148 -14.89 6.45 -24.43
C ASP A 148 -15.49 7.54 -25.33
N ILE A 149 -14.67 8.33 -26.05
CA ILE A 149 -15.13 9.25 -27.09
C ILE A 149 -15.74 8.45 -28.26
N SER A 150 -15.10 7.34 -28.64
CA SER A 150 -15.66 6.44 -29.66
C SER A 150 -16.95 5.76 -29.17
N SER A 151 -16.94 5.34 -27.91
CA SER A 151 -18.11 4.76 -27.25
C SER A 151 -19.19 5.80 -26.98
N ALA A 152 -18.78 7.02 -26.59
CA ALA A 152 -19.68 8.16 -26.43
C ALA A 152 -20.26 8.60 -27.77
N GLU A 153 -19.45 8.54 -28.87
CA GLU A 153 -19.96 8.79 -30.22
C GLU A 153 -20.92 7.70 -30.67
N ALA A 154 -20.63 6.43 -30.37
CA ALA A 154 -21.59 5.34 -30.58
C ALA A 154 -22.86 5.54 -29.74
N THR A 155 -22.69 6.03 -28.52
CA THR A 155 -23.80 6.40 -27.62
C THR A 155 -24.52 7.65 -28.17
N ARG A 156 -23.77 8.62 -28.71
CA ARG A 156 -24.33 9.80 -29.37
C ARG A 156 -25.11 9.41 -30.62
N VAL A 157 -24.59 8.48 -31.40
CA VAL A 157 -25.32 7.91 -32.57
C VAL A 157 -26.57 7.17 -32.09
N THR A 158 -26.47 6.42 -31.01
CA THR A 158 -27.64 5.75 -30.42
C THR A 158 -28.66 6.77 -29.88
N ASN A 159 -28.16 7.81 -29.21
CA ASN A 159 -28.97 8.91 -28.71
C ASN A 159 -29.59 9.72 -29.88
N GLU A 160 -28.85 9.89 -30.97
CA GLU A 160 -29.38 10.52 -32.18
C GLU A 160 -30.47 9.65 -32.86
N ASN A 161 -30.26 8.33 -32.86
CA ASN A 161 -31.29 7.40 -33.32
C ASN A 161 -32.53 7.41 -32.38
N ASN A 162 -32.28 7.55 -31.08
CA ASN A 162 -33.35 7.75 -30.10
C ASN A 162 -34.04 9.12 -30.31
N ARG A 163 -33.26 10.17 -30.65
CA ARG A 163 -33.78 11.50 -31.01
C ARG A 163 -34.58 11.44 -32.29
N ILE A 164 -34.11 10.70 -33.29
CA ILE A 164 -34.87 10.47 -34.54
C ILE A 164 -36.16 9.72 -34.24
N SER A 165 -36.10 8.72 -33.36
CA SER A 165 -37.29 7.96 -32.90
C SER A 165 -38.24 8.85 -32.12
N ALA A 166 -37.71 9.71 -31.24
CA ALA A 166 -38.48 10.70 -30.51
C ALA A 166 -39.07 11.77 -31.47
N GLU A 167 -38.30 12.15 -32.52
CA GLU A 167 -38.79 13.07 -33.57
C GLU A 167 -39.90 12.43 -34.43
N ASN A 168 -39.78 11.12 -34.70
CA ASN A 168 -40.88 10.38 -35.36
C ASN A 168 -42.13 10.32 -34.46
N THR A 169 -41.92 10.16 -33.17
CA THR A 169 -43.01 10.25 -32.18
C THR A 169 -43.57 11.67 -32.15
N ARG A 170 -42.71 12.70 -32.23
CA ARG A 170 -43.12 14.10 -32.32
C ARG A 170 -43.94 14.35 -33.61
N LYS A 171 -43.51 13.78 -34.74
CA LYS A 171 -44.31 13.84 -35.99
C LYS A 171 -45.66 13.18 -35.85
N THR A 172 -45.73 12.05 -35.17
CA THR A 172 -47.02 11.38 -34.87
C THR A 172 -47.88 12.26 -33.97
N ASN A 173 -47.26 12.87 -32.96
CA ASN A 173 -47.95 13.82 -32.08
C ASN A 173 -48.36 15.08 -32.82
N GLU A 174 -47.57 15.53 -33.82
CA GLU A 174 -47.94 16.65 -34.68
C GLU A 174 -49.10 16.30 -35.63
N THR A 175 -49.15 15.04 -36.09
CA THR A 175 -50.31 14.52 -36.85
C THR A 175 -51.53 14.51 -35.95
N ASN A 176 -51.39 14.09 -34.70
CA ASN A 176 -52.48 14.16 -33.72
C ASN A 176 -52.87 15.61 -33.41
N ARG A 177 -51.87 16.52 -33.38
CA ARG A 177 -52.12 17.96 -33.25
C ARG A 177 -52.87 18.51 -34.46
N THR A 178 -52.54 18.06 -35.66
CA THR A 178 -53.22 18.44 -36.90
C THR A 178 -54.66 17.95 -36.89
N ASN A 179 -54.90 16.78 -36.36
CA ASN A 179 -56.27 16.25 -36.18
C ASN A 179 -57.06 17.05 -35.13
N ALA A 180 -56.34 17.47 -34.04
CA ALA A 180 -56.93 18.36 -33.04
C ALA A 180 -57.16 19.78 -33.61
N GLU A 181 -56.30 20.23 -34.53
CA GLU A 181 -56.48 21.50 -35.26
C GLU A 181 -57.64 21.45 -36.23
N THR A 182 -57.91 20.29 -36.84
CA THR A 182 -59.09 20.07 -37.65
C THR A 182 -60.37 20.17 -36.80
N ALA A 183 -60.28 19.64 -35.58
CA ALA A 183 -61.41 19.82 -34.62
C ALA A 183 -61.51 21.29 -34.16
N ARG A 184 -60.38 22.01 -34.08
CA ARG A 184 -60.31 23.43 -33.77
C ARG A 184 -60.85 24.29 -34.90
N VAL A 185 -60.61 23.93 -36.16
CA VAL A 185 -61.18 24.61 -37.31
C VAL A 185 -62.70 24.42 -37.35
N ALA A 186 -63.20 23.25 -36.91
CA ALA A 186 -64.64 23.06 -36.72
C ALA A 186 -65.23 23.99 -35.63
N ALA A 187 -64.45 24.20 -34.56
CA ALA A 187 -64.77 25.20 -33.53
C ALA A 187 -64.60 26.64 -34.01
N GLU A 188 -63.65 26.89 -34.93
CA GLU A 188 -63.43 28.21 -35.58
C GLU A 188 -64.64 28.63 -36.44
N LYS A 189 -65.31 27.66 -37.03
CA LYS A 189 -66.59 27.89 -37.76
C LYS A 189 -67.68 28.40 -36.82
N ALA A 190 -67.66 27.99 -35.57
CA ALA A 190 -68.52 28.55 -34.52
C ALA A 190 -68.03 29.98 -34.09
N ARG A 191 -66.80 30.31 -34.30
CA ARG A 191 -66.16 31.62 -33.96
C ARG A 191 -66.41 32.70 -35.03
N ALA A 192 -66.74 32.28 -36.25
CA ALA A 192 -67.17 33.20 -37.32
C ALA A 192 -68.42 33.96 -36.93
N THR A 193 -69.16 33.47 -35.96
CA THR A 193 -70.32 34.20 -35.39
C THR A 193 -69.93 35.31 -34.43
N ALA A 194 -68.66 35.38 -34.07
CA ALA A 194 -68.12 36.40 -33.19
C ALA A 194 -67.41 37.56 -33.97
N GLU A 195 -67.65 37.69 -35.26
CA GLU A 195 -67.11 38.74 -36.14
C GLU A 195 -67.40 40.18 -35.67
N ALA A 196 -68.43 40.31 -34.82
CA ALA A 196 -68.75 41.60 -34.19
C ALA A 196 -67.60 42.07 -33.23
N THR A 197 -66.70 41.15 -32.82
CA THR A 197 -65.56 41.44 -32.02
C THR A 197 -64.32 41.90 -32.86
N ARG A 198 -64.40 41.76 -34.19
CA ARG A 198 -63.33 42.09 -35.13
C ARG A 198 -63.00 43.57 -35.19
N VAL A 199 -64.00 44.43 -35.03
CA VAL A 199 -63.76 45.91 -35.01
C VAL A 199 -62.98 46.31 -33.78
N THR A 200 -63.23 45.70 -32.65
CA THR A 200 -62.43 45.89 -31.44
C THR A 200 -61.02 45.35 -31.65
N ASN A 201 -60.88 44.23 -32.37
CA ASN A 201 -59.61 43.62 -32.67
C ASN A 201 -58.81 44.44 -33.69
N GLU A 202 -59.45 45.21 -34.60
CA GLU A 202 -58.75 46.07 -35.54
C GLU A 202 -58.11 47.30 -34.81
N ASN A 203 -58.83 47.85 -33.83
CA ASN A 203 -58.26 48.91 -32.95
C ASN A 203 -57.11 48.35 -32.10
N ASN A 204 -57.25 47.08 -31.65
CA ASN A 204 -56.19 46.38 -30.95
C ASN A 204 -55.02 46.08 -31.90
N ARG A 205 -55.32 45.79 -33.21
CA ARG A 205 -54.30 45.59 -34.26
C ARG A 205 -53.51 46.87 -34.54
N ILE A 206 -54.18 48.02 -34.62
CA ILE A 206 -53.52 49.34 -34.80
C ILE A 206 -52.63 49.62 -33.57
N SER A 207 -53.15 49.36 -32.40
CA SER A 207 -52.35 49.51 -31.16
C SER A 207 -51.17 48.53 -31.14
N ALA A 208 -51.41 47.27 -31.57
CA ALA A 208 -50.37 46.28 -31.67
C ALA A 208 -49.33 46.64 -32.76
N GLU A 209 -49.77 47.25 -33.90
CA GLU A 209 -48.84 47.72 -34.95
C GLU A 209 -47.96 48.89 -34.48
N ASN A 210 -48.51 49.78 -33.65
CA ASN A 210 -47.72 50.82 -33.01
C ASN A 210 -46.74 50.24 -32.00
N THR A 211 -47.19 49.23 -31.26
CA THR A 211 -46.29 48.46 -30.37
C THR A 211 -45.24 47.71 -31.18
N ARG A 212 -45.61 47.12 -32.33
CA ARG A 212 -44.67 46.45 -33.22
C ARG A 212 -43.61 47.42 -33.77
N LYS A 213 -44.01 48.62 -34.17
CA LYS A 213 -43.06 49.68 -34.59
C LYS A 213 -42.12 50.07 -33.49
N THR A 214 -42.62 50.20 -32.28
CA THR A 214 -41.78 50.50 -31.09
C THR A 214 -40.83 49.32 -30.84
N ASN A 215 -41.36 48.12 -30.90
CA ASN A 215 -40.55 46.90 -30.72
C ASN A 215 -39.48 46.71 -31.83
N GLU A 216 -39.84 47.08 -33.10
CA GLU A 216 -38.86 47.08 -34.21
C GLU A 216 -37.77 48.12 -34.02
N THR A 217 -38.11 49.32 -33.46
CA THR A 217 -37.12 50.30 -33.07
C THR A 217 -36.23 49.74 -31.94
N ASN A 218 -36.85 49.14 -30.94
CA ASN A 218 -36.10 48.51 -29.84
C ASN A 218 -35.24 47.35 -30.34
N ARG A 219 -35.75 46.54 -31.33
CA ARG A 219 -34.96 45.49 -31.96
C ARG A 219 -33.76 46.05 -32.70
N LYS A 220 -33.95 47.15 -33.47
CA LYS A 220 -32.83 47.82 -34.14
C LYS A 220 -31.81 48.34 -33.16
N ASN A 221 -32.27 48.99 -32.10
CA ASN A 221 -31.36 49.46 -31.03
C ASN A 221 -30.63 48.32 -30.34
N ALA A 222 -31.36 47.22 -30.09
CA ALA A 222 -30.76 45.99 -29.53
C ALA A 222 -29.75 45.35 -30.49
N GLU A 223 -30.04 45.35 -31.82
CA GLU A 223 -29.11 44.84 -32.83
C GLU A 223 -27.87 45.75 -32.96
N THR A 224 -28.04 47.08 -32.86
CA THR A 224 -26.89 47.99 -32.78
C THR A 224 -26.05 47.71 -31.54
N ALA A 225 -26.69 47.58 -30.39
CA ALA A 225 -25.98 47.27 -29.13
C ALA A 225 -25.32 45.86 -29.20
N ARG A 226 -25.96 44.91 -29.90
CA ARG A 226 -25.36 43.59 -30.15
C ARG A 226 -24.14 43.68 -31.05
N THR A 227 -24.20 44.50 -32.09
CA THR A 227 -23.07 44.72 -32.98
C THR A 227 -21.90 45.38 -32.25
N GLU A 228 -22.19 46.44 -31.45
CA GLU A 228 -21.18 47.08 -30.61
C GLU A 228 -20.58 46.12 -29.56
N ALA A 229 -21.43 45.28 -28.96
CA ALA A 229 -20.98 44.25 -28.02
C ALA A 229 -20.13 43.19 -28.73
N GLU A 230 -20.48 42.81 -29.96
CA GLU A 230 -19.69 41.85 -30.77
C GLU A 230 -18.34 42.43 -31.19
N GLU A 231 -18.31 43.75 -31.61
CA GLU A 231 -17.06 44.45 -31.89
C GLU A 231 -16.17 44.55 -30.64
N ALA A 232 -16.79 44.85 -29.49
CA ALA A 232 -16.07 44.82 -28.20
C ALA A 232 -15.56 43.40 -27.85
N ARG A 233 -16.36 42.35 -28.14
CA ARG A 233 -15.97 40.96 -27.95
C ARG A 233 -14.80 40.59 -28.86
N VAL A 234 -14.87 40.96 -30.15
CA VAL A 234 -13.80 40.72 -31.10
C VAL A 234 -12.50 41.42 -30.65
N THR A 235 -12.63 42.69 -30.19
CA THR A 235 -11.48 43.45 -29.65
C THR A 235 -10.90 42.77 -28.43
N ALA A 236 -11.77 42.36 -27.49
CA ALA A 236 -11.35 41.64 -26.30
C ALA A 236 -10.68 40.28 -26.63
N GLU A 237 -11.20 39.58 -27.65
CA GLU A 237 -10.60 38.34 -28.12
C GLU A 237 -9.24 38.55 -28.77
N GLN A 238 -9.10 39.61 -29.59
CA GLN A 238 -7.81 39.99 -30.16
C GLN A 238 -6.79 40.33 -29.06
N ASN A 239 -7.23 41.09 -28.03
CA ASN A 239 -6.38 41.36 -26.89
C ASN A 239 -6.01 40.11 -26.12
N ARG A 240 -6.96 39.18 -25.98
CA ARG A 240 -6.71 37.87 -25.36
C ARG A 240 -5.71 37.04 -26.16
N VAL A 241 -5.88 36.98 -27.48
CA VAL A 241 -4.93 36.29 -28.39
C VAL A 241 -3.56 36.95 -28.33
N THR A 242 -3.51 38.28 -28.32
CA THR A 242 -2.24 39.03 -28.18
C THR A 242 -1.57 38.72 -26.85
N SER A 243 -2.33 38.80 -25.76
CA SER A 243 -1.83 38.46 -24.41
C SER A 243 -1.40 36.99 -24.32
N PHE A 244 -2.16 36.08 -24.92
CA PHE A 244 -1.81 34.66 -25.00
C PHE A 244 -0.51 34.45 -25.79
N ASN A 245 -0.38 35.10 -26.96
CA ASN A 245 0.84 35.00 -27.76
C ASN A 245 2.04 35.62 -27.02
N GLN A 246 1.85 36.73 -26.30
CA GLN A 246 2.90 37.32 -25.44
C GLN A 246 3.26 36.37 -24.29
N MET A 247 2.25 35.75 -23.65
CA MET A 247 2.49 34.76 -22.63
C MET A 247 3.21 33.54 -23.18
N MET A 248 2.83 33.06 -24.37
CA MET A 248 3.52 31.96 -25.06
C MET A 248 4.95 32.33 -25.47
N GLN A 249 5.21 33.56 -25.88
CA GLN A 249 6.56 34.07 -26.15
C GLN A 249 7.39 34.21 -24.86
N ASN A 250 6.74 34.53 -23.75
CA ASN A 250 7.37 34.62 -22.43
C ASN A 250 7.49 33.27 -21.71
N VAL A 251 6.93 32.18 -22.27
CA VAL A 251 7.22 30.84 -21.78
C VAL A 251 8.70 30.57 -22.02
N ASN A 252 9.48 30.84 -20.99
CA ASN A 252 10.91 30.62 -21.02
C ASN A 252 11.17 29.14 -21.32
N VAL A 253 11.85 28.88 -22.46
CA VAL A 253 12.24 27.53 -22.87
C VAL A 253 12.95 26.78 -21.73
N GLN A 254 13.72 27.51 -20.90
CA GLN A 254 14.36 26.96 -19.71
C GLN A 254 13.34 26.48 -18.67
N THR A 255 12.25 27.24 -18.46
CA THR A 255 11.18 26.81 -17.53
C THR A 255 10.46 25.57 -18.05
N VAL A 256 10.19 25.49 -19.36
CA VAL A 256 9.59 24.29 -19.98
C VAL A 256 10.54 23.11 -19.89
N GLN A 257 11.84 23.33 -20.12
CA GLN A 257 12.86 22.27 -19.96
C GLN A 257 12.98 21.82 -18.50
N GLN A 258 12.96 22.77 -17.54
CA GLN A 258 12.97 22.44 -16.13
C GLN A 258 11.72 21.67 -15.74
N ASN A 259 10.53 22.14 -16.11
CA ASN A 259 9.28 21.42 -15.84
C ASN A 259 9.27 20.03 -16.48
N THR A 260 9.87 19.87 -17.67
CA THR A 260 10.00 18.58 -18.33
C THR A 260 10.93 17.65 -17.53
N ALA A 261 12.04 18.19 -17.03
CA ALA A 261 12.96 17.46 -16.16
C ALA A 261 12.30 17.08 -14.83
N ASP A 262 11.58 18.04 -14.21
CA ASP A 262 10.84 17.81 -12.98
C ASP A 262 9.73 16.75 -13.16
N ILE A 263 9.01 16.79 -14.30
CA ILE A 263 8.03 15.76 -14.64
C ILE A 263 8.71 14.40 -14.85
N ALA A 264 9.88 14.36 -15.49
CA ALA A 264 10.63 13.11 -15.67
C ALA A 264 11.11 12.56 -14.31
N GLU A 265 11.59 13.44 -13.42
CA GLU A 265 11.97 13.06 -12.05
C GLU A 265 10.77 12.56 -11.25
N ILE A 266 9.63 13.26 -11.34
CA ILE A 266 8.39 12.83 -10.70
C ILE A 266 7.94 11.47 -11.24
N LYS A 267 7.97 11.26 -12.56
CA LYS A 267 7.62 9.97 -13.17
C LYS A 267 8.51 8.84 -12.71
N GLU A 268 9.82 9.08 -12.56
CA GLU A 268 10.75 8.07 -12.03
C GLU A 268 10.46 7.75 -10.55
N LYS A 269 10.20 8.79 -9.74
CA LYS A 269 9.78 8.62 -8.33
C LYS A 269 8.43 7.92 -8.17
N MET A 270 7.64 7.88 -9.21
CA MET A 270 6.28 7.30 -9.26
C MET A 270 6.22 5.97 -9.97
N LYS A 271 7.35 5.51 -10.46
CA LYS A 271 7.47 4.22 -11.12
C LYS A 271 7.22 3.11 -10.11
N VAL A 272 6.36 2.20 -10.49
CA VAL A 272 6.22 0.95 -9.74
C VAL A 272 7.48 0.13 -9.93
N HIS A 273 8.21 -0.09 -8.84
CA HIS A 273 9.40 -0.93 -8.84
C HIS A 273 9.01 -2.41 -8.81
N VAL A 274 9.74 -3.19 -9.56
CA VAL A 274 9.55 -4.62 -9.64
C VAL A 274 10.84 -5.33 -9.30
N TYR A 275 10.85 -6.03 -8.21
CA TYR A 275 11.98 -6.84 -7.78
C TYR A 275 11.72 -8.28 -8.19
N GLY A 276 12.61 -8.85 -8.95
CA GLY A 276 12.42 -10.19 -9.48
C GLY A 276 13.62 -11.10 -9.31
N VAL A 277 13.33 -12.38 -9.30
CA VAL A 277 14.31 -13.46 -9.42
C VAL A 277 13.84 -14.49 -10.42
N ARG A 278 14.79 -15.15 -11.09
CA ARG A 278 14.49 -16.26 -11.99
C ARG A 278 15.46 -17.40 -11.80
N ARG A 279 15.02 -18.60 -12.15
CA ARG A 279 15.87 -19.80 -12.27
C ARG A 279 15.54 -20.59 -13.52
N LYS A 280 16.52 -21.32 -14.04
CA LYS A 280 16.27 -22.26 -15.14
C LYS A 280 15.53 -23.49 -14.61
N LEU A 281 14.42 -23.87 -15.27
CA LEU A 281 13.65 -25.05 -14.90
C LEU A 281 14.45 -26.35 -15.05
N ALA A 282 15.28 -26.43 -16.07
CA ALA A 282 16.10 -27.61 -16.35
C ALA A 282 17.32 -27.77 -15.41
N ASN A 283 17.65 -26.72 -14.63
CA ASN A 283 18.81 -26.74 -13.74
C ASN A 283 18.37 -26.90 -12.30
N ASN A 284 18.65 -28.04 -11.70
CA ASN A 284 18.42 -28.32 -10.28
C ASN A 284 19.72 -28.37 -9.46
N SER A 285 20.85 -27.91 -10.01
CA SER A 285 22.10 -27.81 -9.27
C SER A 285 22.08 -26.65 -8.26
N SER A 286 23.09 -26.56 -7.42
CA SER A 286 23.22 -25.58 -6.33
C SER A 286 23.41 -24.12 -6.78
N SER A 287 22.83 -23.72 -7.90
CA SER A 287 22.89 -22.34 -8.37
C SER A 287 21.87 -21.48 -7.64
N THR A 288 22.27 -20.31 -7.20
CA THR A 288 21.35 -19.28 -6.70
C THR A 288 20.41 -18.83 -7.81
N TRP A 289 19.29 -18.29 -7.42
CA TRP A 289 18.39 -17.61 -8.34
C TRP A 289 19.07 -16.35 -8.90
N GLU A 290 18.84 -16.07 -10.16
CA GLU A 290 19.35 -14.88 -10.81
C GLU A 290 18.42 -13.69 -10.54
N ARG A 291 18.96 -12.57 -10.07
CA ARG A 291 18.21 -11.32 -9.90
C ARG A 291 17.88 -10.69 -11.24
N ILE A 292 16.66 -10.20 -11.38
CA ILE A 292 16.15 -9.54 -12.58
C ILE A 292 15.38 -8.27 -12.19
N GLU A 293 15.01 -7.46 -13.17
CA GLU A 293 14.32 -6.19 -12.99
C GLU A 293 15.06 -5.27 -11.99
N ASP A 294 14.34 -4.55 -11.16
CA ASP A 294 14.91 -3.62 -10.18
C ASP A 294 15.69 -4.33 -9.04
N ALA A 295 15.68 -5.66 -9.00
CA ALA A 295 16.51 -6.42 -8.05
C ALA A 295 17.97 -6.58 -8.50
N VAL A 296 18.30 -6.29 -9.76
CA VAL A 296 19.68 -6.40 -10.27
C VAL A 296 20.61 -5.48 -9.50
N GLY A 297 21.71 -6.04 -9.01
CA GLY A 297 22.71 -5.30 -8.24
C GLY A 297 22.38 -5.10 -6.74
N LEU A 298 21.17 -5.47 -6.29
CA LEU A 298 20.83 -5.44 -4.87
C LEU A 298 21.56 -6.54 -4.11
N VAL A 299 21.92 -6.23 -2.88
CA VAL A 299 22.58 -7.15 -1.95
C VAL A 299 21.67 -7.41 -0.76
N ALA A 300 21.50 -8.67 -0.40
CA ALA A 300 20.80 -9.08 0.81
C ALA A 300 21.74 -9.93 1.68
N ASN A 301 22.09 -9.39 2.84
CA ASN A 301 22.87 -10.11 3.85
C ASN A 301 22.07 -10.14 5.15
N ALA A 302 22.03 -11.29 5.78
CA ALA A 302 21.48 -11.43 7.13
C ALA A 302 22.62 -11.40 8.17
N GLN A 303 22.32 -10.90 9.33
CA GLN A 303 23.30 -10.86 10.43
C GLN A 303 23.51 -12.27 10.98
N LYS A 304 24.76 -12.71 11.01
CA LYS A 304 25.18 -13.96 11.67
C LYS A 304 26.16 -13.62 12.78
N GLY A 305 25.72 -13.75 14.03
CA GLY A 305 26.47 -13.30 15.19
C GLY A 305 26.34 -11.79 15.44
N SER A 306 27.42 -11.16 15.92
CA SER A 306 27.39 -9.77 16.38
C SER A 306 27.66 -8.72 15.29
N THR A 307 28.14 -9.14 14.13
CA THR A 307 28.53 -8.20 13.07
C THR A 307 27.32 -7.72 12.30
N ALA A 308 27.08 -6.42 12.31
CA ALA A 308 26.03 -5.80 11.49
C ALA A 308 26.39 -5.93 10.00
N VAL A 309 25.39 -6.18 9.19
CA VAL A 309 25.51 -6.36 7.73
C VAL A 309 24.61 -5.38 7.00
N GLN A 310 24.90 -5.17 5.71
CA GLN A 310 24.10 -4.35 4.83
C GLN A 310 23.10 -5.21 4.06
N ASN A 311 21.86 -4.75 4.01
CA ASN A 311 20.81 -5.32 3.17
C ASN A 311 20.11 -4.19 2.40
N SER A 312 20.19 -4.23 1.08
CA SER A 312 19.57 -3.23 0.21
C SER A 312 18.06 -3.15 0.41
N PHE A 313 17.41 -4.27 0.73
CA PHE A 313 15.97 -4.37 0.90
C PHE A 313 15.45 -3.72 2.20
N ASP A 314 16.31 -3.34 3.12
CA ASP A 314 15.90 -2.65 4.36
C ASP A 314 15.25 -1.28 4.09
N ASN A 315 15.52 -0.70 2.92
CA ASN A 315 14.99 0.60 2.50
C ASN A 315 14.01 0.49 1.32
N LEU A 316 13.62 -0.71 0.93
CA LEU A 316 12.75 -0.95 -0.23
C LEU A 316 11.42 -1.54 0.21
N TYR A 317 10.33 -0.95 -0.26
CA TYR A 317 9.00 -1.51 -0.04
C TYR A 317 8.82 -2.81 -0.87
N PRO A 318 8.17 -3.85 -0.32
CA PRO A 318 7.45 -3.89 0.96
C PRO A 318 8.34 -4.22 2.18
N TRP A 319 9.58 -4.59 2.02
CA TRP A 319 10.45 -5.07 3.10
C TRP A 319 10.75 -4.01 4.17
N SER A 320 10.86 -2.74 3.78
CA SER A 320 11.07 -1.61 4.71
C SER A 320 9.92 -1.40 5.67
N ASP A 321 8.72 -1.78 5.26
CA ASP A 321 7.47 -1.52 6.00
C ASP A 321 6.99 -2.74 6.80
N ILE A 322 7.72 -3.86 6.73
CA ILE A 322 7.52 -4.98 7.64
C ILE A 322 7.92 -4.54 9.04
N ILE A 323 6.99 -4.53 9.98
CA ILE A 323 7.22 -4.02 11.32
C ILE A 323 6.51 -4.83 12.39
N SER A 324 7.21 -5.10 13.50
CA SER A 324 6.59 -5.68 14.68
C SER A 324 5.84 -4.63 15.50
N TYR A 325 4.77 -5.05 16.13
CA TYR A 325 3.96 -4.20 17.00
C TYR A 325 3.35 -5.00 18.15
N ASN A 326 2.98 -4.33 19.23
CA ASN A 326 2.16 -4.90 20.27
C ASN A 326 0.68 -4.69 19.95
N TYR A 327 -0.12 -5.73 20.16
CA TYR A 327 -1.56 -5.70 19.94
C TYR A 327 -2.30 -6.18 21.19
N ASP A 328 -3.09 -5.31 21.77
CA ASP A 328 -3.97 -5.69 22.87
C ASP A 328 -5.26 -6.30 22.29
N VAL A 329 -5.37 -7.61 22.43
CA VAL A 329 -6.51 -8.41 21.96
C VAL A 329 -7.83 -7.96 22.59
N LYS A 330 -7.81 -7.53 23.85
CA LYS A 330 -9.01 -7.14 24.58
C LYS A 330 -9.59 -5.81 24.08
N SER A 331 -8.74 -4.83 23.86
CA SER A 331 -9.16 -3.52 23.32
C SER A 331 -9.16 -3.47 21.81
N GLN A 332 -8.65 -4.50 21.14
CA GLN A 332 -8.47 -4.60 19.70
C GLN A 332 -7.65 -3.42 19.12
N ARG A 333 -6.54 -3.07 19.77
CA ARG A 333 -5.72 -1.92 19.40
C ARG A 333 -4.25 -2.26 19.37
N ILE A 334 -3.54 -1.61 18.49
CA ILE A 334 -2.08 -1.52 18.52
C ILE A 334 -1.71 -0.61 19.69
N THR A 335 -0.87 -1.12 20.58
CA THR A 335 -0.41 -0.41 21.78
C THR A 335 0.97 0.19 21.62
N ALA A 336 1.81 -0.39 20.76
CA ALA A 336 3.11 0.15 20.39
C ALA A 336 3.66 -0.49 19.11
N TYR A 337 4.47 0.25 18.36
CA TYR A 337 5.28 -0.29 17.28
C TYR A 337 6.72 -0.53 17.74
N TYR A 338 7.41 -1.44 17.09
CA TYR A 338 8.84 -1.65 17.33
C TYR A 338 9.62 -0.34 17.14
N GLY A 339 10.49 -0.04 18.11
CA GLY A 339 11.23 1.22 18.19
C GLY A 339 10.60 2.27 19.11
N GLU A 340 9.38 2.08 19.53
CA GLU A 340 8.74 2.94 20.53
C GLU A 340 9.11 2.50 21.95
N PRO A 341 9.23 3.41 22.92
CA PRO A 341 9.62 3.08 24.30
C PRO A 341 8.70 2.09 25.00
N THR A 342 7.44 2.09 24.60
CA THR A 342 6.40 1.21 25.17
C THR A 342 6.32 -0.16 24.50
N PHE A 343 7.05 -0.38 23.43
CA PHE A 343 7.09 -1.69 22.78
C PHE A 343 7.75 -2.73 23.71
N LYS A 344 7.12 -3.89 23.84
CA LYS A 344 7.59 -4.99 24.68
C LYS A 344 7.55 -6.30 23.92
N PHE A 345 8.63 -7.05 23.99
CA PHE A 345 8.71 -8.40 23.43
C PHE A 345 8.02 -9.46 24.30
N ASP A 346 7.96 -9.25 25.60
CA ASP A 346 7.52 -10.23 26.62
C ASP A 346 6.00 -10.38 26.72
N GLY A 347 5.25 -9.70 25.90
CA GLY A 347 3.80 -9.72 25.89
C GLY A 347 3.14 -8.86 26.98
N SER A 348 3.91 -8.12 27.79
CA SER A 348 3.36 -7.24 28.83
C SER A 348 2.57 -6.05 28.27
N ASN A 349 2.75 -5.73 26.99
CA ASN A 349 2.00 -4.68 26.30
C ASN A 349 1.11 -5.24 25.16
N GLY A 350 0.76 -6.52 25.23
CA GLY A 350 -0.08 -7.22 24.23
C GLY A 350 0.68 -8.26 23.41
N GLU A 351 -0.01 -8.91 22.48
CA GLU A 351 0.59 -9.87 21.56
C GLU A 351 1.66 -9.19 20.72
N VAL A 352 2.75 -9.87 20.46
CA VAL A 352 3.82 -9.36 19.60
C VAL A 352 3.60 -9.91 18.21
N LEU A 353 3.07 -9.06 17.34
CA LEU A 353 2.77 -9.40 15.95
C LEU A 353 3.72 -8.68 15.01
N THR A 354 3.95 -9.25 13.85
CA THR A 354 4.69 -8.61 12.75
C THR A 354 3.74 -8.39 11.59
N ARG A 355 3.58 -7.13 11.21
CA ARG A 355 2.79 -6.72 10.05
C ARG A 355 3.61 -6.85 8.79
N ILE A 356 3.03 -7.48 7.81
CA ILE A 356 3.48 -7.48 6.42
C ILE A 356 2.57 -6.52 5.67
N PRO A 357 3.07 -5.46 5.03
CA PRO A 357 2.26 -4.51 4.30
C PRO A 357 1.63 -5.17 3.07
N GLU A 358 0.68 -4.50 2.43
CA GLU A 358 0.20 -4.95 1.13
C GLU A 358 1.33 -4.87 0.10
N PHE A 359 1.30 -5.76 -0.87
CA PHE A 359 2.23 -5.74 -2.00
C PHE A 359 1.63 -6.50 -3.17
N TRP A 360 2.26 -6.41 -4.32
CA TRP A 360 1.85 -7.16 -5.50
C TRP A 360 2.90 -8.21 -5.82
N TYR A 361 2.45 -9.38 -6.21
CA TYR A 361 3.35 -10.46 -6.57
C TYR A 361 2.93 -11.15 -7.87
N LYS A 362 3.88 -11.75 -8.52
CA LYS A 362 3.65 -12.60 -9.67
C LYS A 362 4.64 -13.74 -9.63
N ARG A 363 4.16 -14.96 -9.80
CA ARG A 363 5.00 -16.12 -10.09
C ARG A 363 4.53 -16.72 -11.39
N THR A 364 5.44 -17.02 -12.30
CA THR A 364 5.11 -17.55 -13.62
C THR A 364 6.24 -18.42 -14.11
N ARG A 365 5.94 -19.26 -15.09
CA ARG A 365 6.90 -20.10 -15.80
C ARG A 365 6.71 -19.94 -17.30
N ASP A 366 7.82 -19.93 -18.03
CA ASP A 366 7.86 -20.24 -19.45
C ASP A 366 8.53 -21.60 -19.64
N ASP A 367 8.88 -21.96 -20.88
CA ASP A 367 9.51 -23.24 -21.20
C ASP A 367 10.94 -23.37 -20.63
N THR A 368 11.56 -22.29 -20.21
CA THR A 368 12.97 -22.24 -19.82
C THR A 368 13.14 -21.84 -18.36
N TYR A 369 12.37 -20.87 -17.90
CA TYR A 369 12.58 -20.23 -16.61
C TYR A 369 11.32 -20.23 -15.75
N GLU A 370 11.54 -20.23 -14.48
CA GLU A 370 10.59 -19.82 -13.45
C GLU A 370 10.97 -18.43 -12.96
N TYR A 371 9.97 -17.58 -12.78
CA TYR A 371 10.12 -16.20 -12.36
C TYR A 371 9.28 -15.95 -11.12
N VAL A 372 9.82 -15.20 -10.19
CA VAL A 372 9.10 -14.67 -9.02
C VAL A 372 9.36 -13.17 -8.93
N TYR A 373 8.29 -12.42 -8.80
CA TYR A 373 8.33 -10.96 -8.74
C TYR A 373 7.55 -10.44 -7.55
N ILE A 374 8.07 -9.40 -6.96
CA ILE A 374 7.40 -8.53 -5.98
C ILE A 374 7.39 -7.11 -6.56
N ALA A 375 6.24 -6.45 -6.51
CA ALA A 375 6.13 -5.06 -6.91
C ALA A 375 5.65 -4.22 -5.73
N ASP A 376 6.21 -3.01 -5.63
CA ASP A 376 5.85 -2.03 -4.60
C ASP A 376 4.51 -1.35 -4.88
N GLY A 377 3.90 -1.62 -6.03
CA GLY A 377 2.67 -1.04 -6.44
C GLY A 377 1.85 -1.91 -7.39
N LYS A 378 0.63 -1.47 -7.68
CA LYS A 378 -0.28 -2.16 -8.59
C LYS A 378 0.34 -2.25 -9.99
N LYS A 379 0.41 -3.45 -10.52
CA LYS A 379 0.91 -3.74 -11.86
C LYS A 379 0.01 -4.77 -12.54
N GLU A 380 -0.22 -4.61 -13.82
CA GLU A 380 -1.05 -5.54 -14.59
C GLU A 380 -0.46 -6.96 -14.59
N GLY A 381 -1.32 -7.94 -14.39
CA GLY A 381 -0.93 -9.35 -14.29
C GLY A 381 -0.26 -9.75 -12.97
N TYR A 382 -0.25 -8.87 -11.98
CA TYR A 382 0.18 -9.16 -10.61
C TYR A 382 -1.03 -9.37 -9.70
N ILE A 383 -0.85 -10.24 -8.72
CA ILE A 383 -1.85 -10.54 -7.70
C ILE A 383 -1.54 -9.66 -6.48
N LYS A 384 -2.55 -9.00 -5.93
CA LYS A 384 -2.43 -8.24 -4.70
C LYS A 384 -2.37 -9.19 -3.50
N SER A 385 -1.38 -9.03 -2.65
CA SER A 385 -1.41 -9.49 -1.28
C SER A 385 -1.95 -8.37 -0.42
N GLU A 386 -3.07 -8.58 0.23
CA GLU A 386 -3.54 -7.63 1.24
C GLU A 386 -2.59 -7.60 2.43
N GLN A 387 -2.58 -6.50 3.18
CA GLN A 387 -1.84 -6.43 4.42
C GLN A 387 -2.32 -7.51 5.40
N PHE A 388 -1.40 -8.19 6.02
CA PHE A 388 -1.71 -9.16 7.07
C PHE A 388 -0.65 -9.11 8.18
N SER A 389 -0.92 -9.81 9.26
CA SER A 389 0.04 -9.92 10.36
C SER A 389 0.18 -11.34 10.82
N VAL A 390 1.37 -11.66 11.32
CA VAL A 390 1.67 -12.96 11.93
C VAL A 390 2.24 -12.76 13.32
N GLY A 391 2.18 -13.77 14.14
CA GLY A 391 2.93 -13.78 15.40
C GLY A 391 4.43 -13.59 15.12
N ARG A 392 5.06 -12.65 15.83
CA ARG A 392 6.53 -12.56 15.80
C ARG A 392 7.16 -13.86 16.27
N TYR A 393 6.51 -14.55 17.17
CA TYR A 393 6.94 -15.79 17.76
C TYR A 393 5.94 -16.91 17.51
N THR A 394 6.43 -18.12 17.50
CA THR A 394 5.60 -19.32 17.48
C THR A 394 4.61 -19.30 18.65
N MET A 395 3.38 -19.71 18.40
CA MET A 395 2.31 -19.77 19.41
C MET A 395 2.78 -20.46 20.68
N SER A 396 2.55 -19.83 21.83
CA SER A 396 2.87 -20.32 23.17
C SER A 396 1.63 -20.29 24.08
N GLY A 397 1.74 -20.80 25.30
CA GLY A 397 0.66 -20.78 26.28
C GLY A 397 -0.03 -22.12 26.43
N SER A 398 -1.36 -22.13 26.50
CA SER A 398 -2.18 -23.31 26.68
C SER A 398 -3.48 -23.25 25.88
N ASN A 399 -4.25 -24.32 25.92
CA ASN A 399 -5.57 -24.37 25.28
C ASN A 399 -6.58 -23.31 25.78
N SER A 400 -6.36 -22.73 26.96
CA SER A 400 -7.21 -21.65 27.49
C SER A 400 -6.80 -20.27 27.00
N ARG A 401 -5.52 -20.06 26.72
CA ARG A 401 -5.00 -18.79 26.26
C ARG A 401 -3.65 -18.97 25.57
N VAL A 402 -3.57 -18.57 24.32
CA VAL A 402 -2.33 -18.58 23.57
C VAL A 402 -1.77 -17.17 23.39
N TYR A 403 -0.48 -17.11 23.12
CA TYR A 403 0.30 -15.87 23.03
C TYR A 403 1.33 -15.94 21.92
N SER A 404 1.65 -14.77 21.37
CA SER A 404 2.89 -14.51 20.64
C SER A 404 3.75 -13.57 21.50
N LYS A 405 4.73 -14.11 22.22
CA LYS A 405 5.60 -13.35 23.12
C LYS A 405 6.96 -14.02 23.32
N SER A 406 7.93 -13.21 23.69
CA SER A 406 9.30 -13.63 24.02
C SER A 406 9.38 -14.39 25.35
N GLY A 407 10.41 -15.21 25.48
CA GLY A 407 10.84 -15.84 26.73
C GLY A 407 10.09 -17.12 27.09
N VAL A 408 9.25 -17.65 26.22
CA VAL A 408 8.39 -18.80 26.50
C VAL A 408 8.56 -19.93 25.50
N ALA A 409 8.31 -21.17 25.95
CA ALA A 409 8.32 -22.32 25.07
C ALA A 409 7.12 -22.29 24.13
N PRO A 410 7.29 -22.71 22.87
CA PRO A 410 6.18 -22.91 21.95
C PRO A 410 5.19 -23.97 22.47
N LEU A 411 3.92 -23.80 22.13
CA LEU A 411 2.90 -24.80 22.35
C LEU A 411 3.04 -25.89 21.29
N VAL A 412 3.20 -27.14 21.72
CA VAL A 412 3.46 -28.28 20.85
C VAL A 412 2.53 -29.44 21.13
N SER A 413 2.57 -30.46 20.27
CA SER A 413 1.91 -31.76 20.49
C SER A 413 0.39 -31.70 20.58
N ASP A 414 -0.22 -30.88 19.75
CA ASP A 414 -1.68 -30.81 19.61
C ASP A 414 -2.10 -30.92 18.14
N THR A 415 -3.40 -30.99 17.89
CA THR A 415 -3.97 -31.09 16.54
C THR A 415 -4.09 -29.72 15.86
N ILE A 416 -4.05 -29.72 14.53
CA ILE A 416 -4.32 -28.49 13.75
C ILE A 416 -5.68 -27.86 14.12
N THR A 417 -6.70 -28.68 14.41
CA THR A 417 -8.03 -28.21 14.81
C THR A 417 -8.00 -27.48 16.14
N ASN A 418 -7.25 -28.01 17.10
CA ASN A 418 -7.10 -27.37 18.40
C ASN A 418 -6.31 -26.07 18.30
N PHE A 419 -5.18 -26.07 17.61
CA PHE A 419 -4.40 -24.85 17.37
C PHE A 419 -5.21 -23.77 16.66
N ARG A 420 -6.02 -24.13 15.64
CA ARG A 420 -6.96 -23.22 14.99
C ARG A 420 -7.95 -22.63 15.99
N THR A 421 -8.51 -23.45 16.87
CA THR A 421 -9.44 -23.01 17.91
C THR A 421 -8.77 -22.07 18.89
N TYR A 422 -7.57 -22.40 19.38
CA TYR A 422 -6.84 -21.56 20.32
C TYR A 422 -6.51 -20.19 19.74
N ALA A 423 -6.07 -20.15 18.47
CA ALA A 423 -5.79 -18.90 17.79
C ALA A 423 -7.07 -18.06 17.61
N ARG A 424 -8.18 -18.68 17.18
CA ARG A 424 -9.48 -18.00 17.00
C ARG A 424 -10.07 -17.47 18.31
N ASN A 425 -9.75 -18.09 19.45
CA ASN A 425 -10.17 -17.60 20.76
C ASN A 425 -9.54 -16.24 21.15
N LEU A 426 -8.54 -15.78 20.41
CA LEU A 426 -8.00 -14.42 20.54
C LEU A 426 -8.94 -13.35 19.99
N GLY A 427 -9.91 -13.72 19.16
CA GLY A 427 -10.89 -12.81 18.58
C GLY A 427 -10.99 -12.90 17.06
N ASP A 428 -11.89 -12.11 16.51
CA ASP A 428 -12.11 -12.06 15.06
C ASP A 428 -10.84 -11.67 14.32
N GLY A 429 -10.58 -12.35 13.20
CA GLY A 429 -9.39 -12.14 12.38
C GLY A 429 -8.15 -12.88 12.85
N PHE A 430 -8.17 -13.52 14.03
CA PHE A 430 -7.08 -14.39 14.47
C PHE A 430 -7.24 -15.80 13.92
N GLY A 431 -6.13 -16.39 13.53
CA GLY A 431 -6.04 -17.76 13.05
C GLY A 431 -4.63 -18.31 13.31
N GLN A 432 -4.45 -19.59 13.03
CA GLN A 432 -3.10 -20.12 12.95
C GLN A 432 -2.50 -19.83 11.57
N LEU A 433 -1.19 -20.07 11.42
CA LEU A 433 -0.49 -19.92 10.15
C LEU A 433 -1.22 -20.68 9.03
N ASP A 434 -1.41 -20.03 7.90
CA ASP A 434 -2.11 -20.57 6.74
C ASP A 434 -1.30 -20.35 5.46
N TRP A 435 -1.93 -20.41 4.32
CA TRP A 435 -1.29 -20.23 3.00
C TRP A 435 -0.48 -18.91 2.87
N HIS A 436 -0.68 -17.92 3.73
CA HIS A 436 0.18 -16.72 3.78
C HIS A 436 1.65 -17.06 4.08
N TYR A 437 1.92 -18.26 4.58
CA TYR A 437 3.28 -18.77 4.69
C TYR A 437 4.07 -18.67 3.37
N PHE A 438 3.43 -18.98 2.25
CA PHE A 438 4.06 -18.90 0.93
C PHE A 438 4.32 -17.45 0.48
N LEU A 439 3.62 -16.48 1.04
CA LEU A 439 3.92 -15.06 0.82
C LEU A 439 5.24 -14.66 1.49
N PHE A 440 5.54 -15.19 2.69
CA PHE A 440 6.87 -14.97 3.29
C PHE A 440 7.96 -15.60 2.45
N GLN A 441 7.71 -16.79 1.95
CA GLN A 441 8.67 -17.53 1.14
C GLN A 441 9.03 -16.77 -0.13
N ILE A 442 8.08 -16.20 -0.84
CA ILE A 442 8.38 -15.41 -2.04
C ILE A 442 9.04 -14.06 -1.72
N LEU A 443 8.67 -13.41 -0.59
CA LEU A 443 9.38 -12.22 -0.12
C LEU A 443 10.85 -12.53 0.19
N TYR A 444 11.08 -13.61 0.93
CA TYR A 444 12.42 -14.10 1.22
C TYR A 444 13.18 -14.44 -0.07
N LEU A 445 12.56 -15.19 -0.97
CA LEU A 445 13.19 -15.65 -2.20
C LEU A 445 13.63 -14.49 -3.10
N VAL A 446 12.80 -13.46 -3.24
CA VAL A 446 13.16 -12.27 -4.02
C VAL A 446 14.25 -11.46 -3.31
N GLU A 447 14.20 -11.38 -1.98
CA GLU A 447 15.21 -10.68 -1.19
C GLU A 447 16.57 -11.37 -1.26
N TYR A 448 16.66 -12.66 -1.01
CA TYR A 448 17.94 -13.37 -0.90
C TYR A 448 18.39 -14.06 -2.19
N ALA A 449 17.51 -14.21 -3.15
CA ALA A 449 17.76 -14.90 -4.44
C ALA A 449 18.33 -16.32 -4.25
N ASP A 450 17.86 -17.02 -3.22
CA ASP A 450 18.33 -18.34 -2.86
C ASP A 450 17.27 -19.07 -2.03
N TYR A 451 17.01 -20.33 -2.36
CA TYR A 451 16.12 -21.18 -1.56
C TYR A 451 16.76 -21.64 -0.25
N ASN A 452 18.10 -21.64 -0.15
CA ASN A 452 18.79 -22.07 1.05
C ASN A 452 18.75 -20.99 2.16
N ALA A 453 17.63 -20.93 2.85
CA ALA A 453 17.43 -19.98 3.94
C ALA A 453 18.43 -20.21 5.10
N GLN A 454 18.84 -21.44 5.36
CA GLN A 454 19.81 -21.75 6.42
C GLN A 454 21.18 -21.13 6.11
N ASP A 455 21.60 -21.13 4.84
CA ASP A 455 22.84 -20.48 4.43
C ASP A 455 22.72 -18.95 4.43
N LYS A 456 21.54 -18.41 4.14
CA LYS A 456 21.35 -16.96 4.06
C LYS A 456 21.06 -16.32 5.42
N LEU A 457 20.08 -16.85 6.14
CA LEU A 457 19.60 -16.27 7.41
C LEU A 457 20.33 -16.85 8.64
N GLY A 458 20.84 -18.07 8.52
CA GLY A 458 21.43 -18.85 9.59
C GLY A 458 20.70 -20.16 9.80
N LYS A 459 21.34 -21.09 10.44
CA LYS A 459 20.85 -22.45 10.60
C LYS A 459 19.53 -22.54 11.37
N GLY A 460 19.29 -21.62 12.29
CA GLY A 460 18.16 -21.76 13.21
C GLY A 460 18.34 -22.97 14.15
N VAL A 461 17.25 -23.48 14.70
CA VAL A 461 17.28 -24.61 15.66
C VAL A 461 17.12 -25.95 14.89
N ILE A 462 18.06 -26.29 14.03
CA ILE A 462 18.00 -27.52 13.20
C ILE A 462 18.78 -28.70 13.78
N SER A 463 19.72 -28.44 14.71
CA SER A 463 20.65 -29.44 15.24
C SER A 463 20.29 -29.92 16.66
N LYS A 464 19.11 -29.57 17.17
CA LYS A 464 18.61 -30.11 18.43
C LYS A 464 17.88 -31.42 18.21
N GLU A 465 18.30 -32.45 18.94
CA GLU A 465 17.68 -33.76 18.84
C GLU A 465 16.34 -33.81 19.57
N TRP A 466 15.40 -34.59 19.01
CA TRP A 466 14.14 -34.90 19.69
C TRP A 466 14.37 -35.97 20.77
N THR A 467 14.04 -35.63 22.02
CA THR A 467 14.23 -36.53 23.18
C THR A 467 12.92 -37.07 23.78
N GLY A 468 11.81 -37.01 23.02
CA GLY A 468 10.48 -37.40 23.48
C GLY A 468 9.68 -36.28 24.16
N SER A 469 10.31 -35.13 24.40
CA SER A 469 9.68 -33.90 24.89
C SER A 469 10.23 -32.72 24.08
N PHE A 470 9.56 -31.57 24.15
CA PHE A 470 10.06 -30.36 23.51
C PHE A 470 11.42 -29.98 24.12
N ASN A 471 12.46 -30.05 23.30
CA ASN A 471 13.82 -29.66 23.63
C ASN A 471 14.33 -28.51 22.75
N GLY A 472 13.44 -27.76 22.13
CA GLY A 472 13.74 -26.54 21.39
C GLY A 472 14.22 -25.40 22.27
N VAL A 473 14.11 -24.20 21.78
CA VAL A 473 14.46 -22.96 22.51
C VAL A 473 13.20 -22.19 22.81
N ASN A 474 13.23 -21.42 23.90
CA ASN A 474 12.19 -20.43 24.14
C ASN A 474 12.28 -19.34 23.06
N SER A 475 11.14 -18.78 22.71
CA SER A 475 11.03 -17.61 21.85
C SER A 475 11.84 -16.42 22.37
N GLY A 476 12.23 -15.50 21.52
CA GLY A 476 12.95 -14.29 21.88
C GLY A 476 14.47 -14.40 21.78
N GLY A 477 14.96 -15.53 21.24
CA GLY A 477 16.40 -15.72 21.02
C GLY A 477 17.02 -14.69 20.08
N CYS A 478 16.19 -14.04 19.25
CA CYS A 478 16.62 -13.02 18.27
C CYS A 478 16.11 -11.60 18.59
N ASP A 479 15.59 -11.33 19.77
CA ASP A 479 15.00 -10.03 20.11
C ASP A 479 15.94 -8.86 19.91
N SER A 480 17.23 -9.03 20.21
CA SER A 480 18.25 -7.98 20.03
C SER A 480 18.52 -7.64 18.57
N LEU A 481 18.15 -8.49 17.61
CA LEU A 481 18.21 -8.19 16.18
C LEU A 481 17.06 -7.27 15.74
N GLY A 482 16.01 -7.18 16.53
CA GLY A 482 14.84 -6.34 16.22
C GLY A 482 14.13 -6.76 14.94
N MET A 483 14.16 -5.90 13.94
CA MET A 483 13.59 -6.18 12.61
C MET A 483 14.60 -6.74 11.61
N LYS A 484 15.86 -6.82 11.96
CA LYS A 484 16.91 -7.35 11.07
C LYS A 484 16.78 -8.86 10.95
N SER A 485 17.05 -9.37 9.77
CA SER A 485 17.12 -10.80 9.52
C SER A 485 18.45 -11.41 9.94
N GLY A 486 18.40 -12.65 10.42
CA GLY A 486 19.60 -13.41 10.76
C GLY A 486 19.52 -14.21 12.05
N THR A 487 20.66 -14.47 12.65
CA THR A 487 20.81 -15.18 13.92
C THR A 487 21.97 -14.59 14.74
N LEU A 488 21.86 -14.69 16.06
CA LEU A 488 22.96 -14.28 16.95
C LEU A 488 24.04 -15.36 17.06
N ASN A 489 23.69 -16.62 16.78
CA ASN A 489 24.62 -17.73 16.80
C ASN A 489 24.21 -18.79 15.75
N ASP A 490 25.09 -19.01 14.76
CA ASP A 490 24.85 -19.87 13.59
C ASP A 490 25.32 -21.33 13.82
N ASP A 491 25.01 -21.89 14.98
CA ASP A 491 25.44 -23.25 15.38
C ASP A 491 24.38 -24.33 15.17
N GLY A 492 23.17 -23.98 14.74
CA GLY A 492 22.04 -24.89 14.63
C GLY A 492 21.31 -25.18 15.94
N GLN A 493 21.63 -24.46 17.02
CA GLN A 493 21.05 -24.62 18.35
C GLN A 493 20.25 -23.39 18.79
N HIS A 494 20.33 -22.30 18.06
CA HIS A 494 19.75 -21.00 18.41
C HIS A 494 18.75 -20.55 17.33
N SER A 495 17.80 -19.74 17.76
CA SER A 495 16.78 -19.17 16.87
C SER A 495 17.38 -18.32 15.74
N MET A 496 16.63 -18.22 14.68
CA MET A 496 16.84 -17.28 13.59
C MET A 496 15.62 -16.38 13.44
N ILE A 497 15.79 -15.28 12.79
CA ILE A 497 14.71 -14.32 12.53
C ILE A 497 14.73 -13.85 11.07
N TYR A 498 13.55 -13.73 10.48
CA TYR A 498 13.36 -13.09 9.19
C TYR A 498 12.41 -11.90 9.35
N ARG A 499 12.94 -10.69 9.21
CA ARG A 499 12.18 -9.42 9.24
C ARG A 499 11.15 -9.36 10.38
N GLY A 500 11.60 -9.68 11.59
CA GLY A 500 10.76 -9.63 12.79
C GLY A 500 9.85 -10.85 12.98
N ILE A 501 10.08 -11.94 12.26
CA ILE A 501 9.40 -13.23 12.47
C ILE A 501 10.46 -14.24 12.87
N GLU A 502 10.40 -14.71 14.12
CA GLU A 502 11.37 -15.67 14.67
C GLU A 502 10.98 -17.10 14.33
N ASP A 503 11.97 -17.93 14.05
CA ASP A 503 11.85 -19.37 13.81
C ASP A 503 10.82 -19.74 12.74
N ILE A 504 10.89 -19.07 11.57
CA ILE A 504 10.07 -19.43 10.40
C ILE A 504 10.40 -20.85 9.88
N TYR A 505 11.56 -21.39 10.26
CA TYR A 505 11.97 -22.77 10.08
C TYR A 505 12.78 -23.27 11.30
N GLY A 506 13.08 -24.55 11.34
CA GLY A 506 13.99 -25.11 12.34
C GLY A 506 13.31 -26.08 13.31
N ALA A 507 13.19 -25.73 14.59
CA ALA A 507 12.89 -26.64 15.68
C ALA A 507 11.58 -27.42 15.56
N LEU A 508 10.54 -26.82 15.00
CA LEU A 508 9.19 -27.36 15.01
C LEU A 508 8.61 -27.48 13.60
N TRP A 509 7.84 -28.55 13.40
CA TRP A 509 6.87 -28.61 12.32
C TRP A 509 5.70 -27.66 12.63
N GLN A 510 5.37 -26.79 11.72
CA GLN A 510 4.26 -25.85 11.85
C GLN A 510 3.14 -26.26 10.89
N PHE A 511 1.91 -26.32 11.38
CA PHE A 511 0.75 -26.54 10.53
C PHE A 511 0.51 -25.31 9.65
N VAL A 512 0.18 -25.59 8.38
CA VAL A 512 -0.30 -24.58 7.44
C VAL A 512 -1.78 -24.82 7.19
N ASP A 513 -2.62 -23.95 7.72
CA ASP A 513 -4.07 -24.07 7.59
C ASP A 513 -4.55 -23.73 6.18
N GLY A 514 -5.74 -24.18 5.84
CA GLY A 514 -6.32 -23.98 4.50
C GLY A 514 -5.77 -24.89 3.42
N ILE A 515 -4.88 -25.83 3.76
CA ILE A 515 -4.28 -26.79 2.81
C ILE A 515 -4.50 -28.21 3.28
N ASN A 516 -5.29 -28.96 2.56
CA ASN A 516 -5.50 -30.39 2.76
C ASN A 516 -4.93 -31.18 1.58
N ILE A 517 -4.39 -32.34 1.84
CA ILE A 517 -3.80 -33.22 0.82
C ILE A 517 -4.52 -34.56 0.86
N LYS A 518 -5.07 -34.98 -0.27
CA LYS A 518 -5.68 -36.31 -0.43
C LYS A 518 -5.04 -37.02 -1.59
N ASP A 519 -4.50 -38.19 -1.32
CA ASP A 519 -3.87 -39.07 -2.31
C ASP A 519 -2.89 -38.30 -3.19
N TYR A 520 -1.95 -37.60 -2.55
CA TYR A 520 -0.91 -36.73 -3.14
C TYR A 520 -1.44 -35.44 -3.83
N LYS A 521 -2.76 -35.21 -3.85
CA LYS A 521 -3.36 -34.01 -4.43
C LYS A 521 -3.62 -32.97 -3.35
N ALA A 522 -3.05 -31.80 -3.49
CA ALA A 522 -3.31 -30.69 -2.57
C ALA A 522 -4.56 -29.90 -2.98
N TYR A 523 -5.36 -29.54 -1.98
CA TYR A 523 -6.58 -28.76 -2.08
C TYR A 523 -6.41 -27.52 -1.20
N ILE A 524 -6.64 -26.35 -1.78
CA ILE A 524 -6.38 -25.07 -1.15
C ILE A 524 -7.69 -24.31 -0.96
N SER A 525 -7.91 -23.81 0.23
CA SER A 525 -8.90 -22.76 0.51
C SER A 525 -8.19 -21.50 0.99
N GLN A 526 -8.53 -20.36 0.42
CA GLN A 526 -8.06 -19.06 0.87
C GLN A 526 -9.07 -18.37 1.79
N ASN A 527 -10.22 -19.00 2.05
CA ASN A 527 -11.23 -18.49 2.96
C ASN A 527 -11.02 -19.08 4.37
N SER A 528 -10.50 -18.29 5.29
CA SER A 528 -10.20 -18.72 6.66
C SER A 528 -11.43 -19.18 7.44
N ASN A 529 -12.64 -18.74 7.07
CA ASN A 529 -13.88 -19.18 7.70
C ASN A 529 -14.24 -20.64 7.36
N ASP A 530 -13.72 -21.15 6.25
CA ASP A 530 -14.00 -22.50 5.76
C ASP A 530 -12.92 -23.52 6.15
N TYR A 531 -11.87 -23.10 6.84
CA TYR A 531 -10.77 -24.00 7.18
C TYR A 531 -11.23 -25.18 8.02
N ALA A 532 -11.01 -26.35 7.50
CA ALA A 532 -11.34 -27.62 8.12
C ALA A 532 -10.34 -28.69 7.67
N VAL A 533 -10.15 -29.72 8.47
CA VAL A 533 -9.42 -30.93 8.06
C VAL A 533 -10.33 -31.80 7.19
N ASP A 534 -9.73 -32.65 6.39
CA ASP A 534 -10.42 -33.66 5.55
C ASP A 534 -11.51 -33.07 4.63
N LYS A 535 -11.37 -31.83 4.21
CA LYS A 535 -12.27 -31.17 3.27
C LYS A 535 -11.57 -30.97 1.92
N PHE A 536 -12.20 -31.45 0.85
CA PHE A 536 -11.61 -31.49 -0.50
C PHE A 536 -12.56 -30.96 -1.58
N ASP A 537 -13.57 -30.22 -1.17
CA ASP A 537 -14.62 -29.64 -2.03
C ASP A 537 -15.00 -28.23 -1.58
N GLY A 538 -16.00 -27.65 -2.19
CA GLY A 538 -16.49 -26.29 -1.86
C GLY A 538 -15.44 -25.24 -2.12
N SER A 539 -14.99 -24.55 -1.08
CA SER A 539 -13.93 -23.54 -1.14
C SER A 539 -12.53 -24.14 -1.36
N TYR A 540 -12.34 -25.43 -1.05
CA TYR A 540 -11.10 -26.13 -1.29
C TYR A 540 -10.97 -26.53 -2.76
N LYS A 541 -10.01 -25.96 -3.46
CA LYS A 541 -9.74 -26.20 -4.87
C LYS A 541 -8.45 -26.97 -5.04
N ALA A 542 -8.50 -28.02 -5.88
CA ALA A 542 -7.32 -28.83 -6.17
C ALA A 542 -6.28 -28.01 -6.95
N LEU A 543 -5.00 -28.15 -6.58
CA LEU A 543 -3.90 -27.64 -7.40
C LEU A 543 -3.86 -28.36 -8.76
N GLY A 544 -3.35 -27.69 -9.78
CA GLY A 544 -3.21 -28.19 -11.15
C GLY A 544 -2.23 -29.36 -11.32
N TYR A 545 -1.54 -29.77 -10.25
CA TYR A 545 -0.54 -30.83 -10.27
C TYR A 545 -0.71 -31.81 -9.09
N THR A 546 0.05 -32.90 -9.14
CA THR A 546 0.06 -33.92 -8.08
C THR A 546 1.44 -33.96 -7.43
N ASN A 547 1.48 -34.02 -6.11
CA ASN A 547 2.70 -34.11 -5.33
C ASN A 547 3.38 -35.48 -5.52
N CYS A 548 4.70 -35.52 -5.43
CA CYS A 548 5.41 -36.81 -5.47
C CYS A 548 5.28 -37.53 -4.13
N SER A 549 5.18 -38.85 -4.20
CA SER A 549 5.28 -39.74 -3.05
C SER A 549 6.74 -39.84 -2.57
N THR A 550 6.96 -39.61 -1.27
CA THR A 550 8.28 -39.84 -0.67
C THR A 550 8.18 -39.99 0.84
N THR A 551 9.06 -40.79 1.40
CA THR A 551 9.25 -40.95 2.85
C THR A 551 10.30 -40.00 3.42
N GLY A 552 10.82 -39.09 2.59
CA GLY A 552 11.77 -38.03 2.96
C GLY A 552 12.96 -38.00 2.00
N GLN A 553 13.02 -36.99 1.17
CA GLN A 553 14.12 -36.72 0.24
C GLN A 553 14.16 -35.24 -0.10
N TYR A 554 15.32 -34.74 -0.54
CA TYR A 554 15.43 -33.39 -1.08
C TYR A 554 14.62 -33.25 -2.37
N GLN A 555 13.95 -32.13 -2.49
CA GLN A 555 13.17 -31.79 -3.66
C GLN A 555 14.08 -31.60 -4.88
N SER A 556 13.64 -32.05 -6.04
CA SER A 556 14.33 -31.79 -7.32
C SER A 556 13.45 -30.99 -8.28
N ALA A 557 12.14 -31.03 -8.11
CA ALA A 557 11.20 -30.19 -8.83
C ALA A 557 9.97 -29.88 -7.97
N VAL A 558 9.38 -28.71 -8.18
CA VAL A 558 8.10 -28.31 -7.57
C VAL A 558 7.05 -28.07 -8.64
N GLY A 559 5.80 -28.27 -8.27
CA GLY A 559 4.66 -27.99 -9.12
C GLY A 559 4.44 -26.50 -9.34
N TYR A 560 3.59 -26.21 -10.33
CA TYR A 560 3.12 -24.85 -10.60
C TYR A 560 1.66 -24.91 -11.01
N ASP A 561 0.86 -24.05 -10.38
CA ASP A 561 -0.54 -23.81 -10.71
C ASP A 561 -0.76 -22.31 -10.90
N ALA A 562 -1.18 -21.90 -12.08
CA ALA A 562 -1.39 -20.48 -12.38
C ALA A 562 -2.49 -19.82 -11.53
N ASN A 563 -3.43 -20.59 -10.98
CA ASN A 563 -4.48 -20.09 -10.08
C ASN A 563 -4.00 -19.91 -8.63
N ASN A 564 -2.95 -20.65 -8.24
CA ASN A 564 -2.32 -20.59 -6.93
C ASN A 564 -0.78 -20.55 -7.10
N PRO A 565 -0.25 -19.53 -7.76
CA PRO A 565 1.10 -19.57 -8.32
C PRO A 565 2.21 -19.64 -7.27
N ILE A 566 1.95 -19.20 -6.05
CA ILE A 566 2.95 -19.20 -4.96
C ILE A 566 2.98 -20.49 -4.16
N ILE A 567 1.94 -21.31 -4.25
CA ILE A 567 1.87 -22.57 -3.51
C ILE A 567 2.58 -23.64 -4.30
N ASP A 568 3.67 -24.15 -3.76
CA ASP A 568 4.51 -25.15 -4.41
C ASP A 568 4.76 -26.33 -3.49
N PHE A 569 4.51 -27.51 -4.00
CA PHE A 569 4.86 -28.79 -3.38
C PHE A 569 5.72 -29.59 -4.35
N ALA A 570 6.54 -30.47 -3.81
CA ALA A 570 7.42 -31.28 -4.64
C ALA A 570 6.64 -32.17 -5.61
N THR A 571 6.98 -32.12 -6.88
CA THR A 571 6.53 -33.04 -7.93
C THR A 571 7.59 -34.08 -8.27
N ALA A 572 8.83 -33.87 -7.85
CA ALA A 572 9.91 -34.81 -7.91
C ALA A 572 10.90 -34.61 -6.76
N VAL A 573 11.56 -35.69 -6.37
CA VAL A 573 12.62 -35.72 -5.37
C VAL A 573 13.91 -36.28 -6.00
N GLY A 574 15.00 -36.36 -5.24
CA GLY A 574 16.31 -36.75 -5.73
C GLY A 574 17.25 -35.56 -5.93
N GLY A 575 16.90 -34.40 -5.35
CA GLY A 575 17.80 -33.26 -5.17
C GLY A 575 18.86 -33.56 -4.09
N ALA A 576 19.54 -32.52 -3.66
CA ALA A 576 20.52 -32.54 -2.58
C ALA A 576 20.40 -31.26 -1.73
N SER A 577 20.99 -31.26 -0.56
CA SER A 577 21.01 -30.10 0.36
C SER A 577 21.65 -28.84 -0.23
N ASN A 578 22.31 -28.96 -1.36
CA ASN A 578 22.94 -27.86 -2.08
C ASN A 578 22.32 -27.57 -3.45
N THR A 579 21.15 -28.14 -3.76
CA THR A 579 20.36 -27.71 -4.91
C THR A 579 19.62 -26.42 -4.57
N TYR A 580 19.12 -25.69 -5.57
CA TYR A 580 18.33 -24.49 -5.28
C TYR A 580 16.93 -24.75 -4.72
N MET A 581 16.54 -26.02 -4.61
CA MET A 581 15.42 -26.49 -3.79
C MET A 581 16.01 -27.34 -2.68
N THR A 582 16.56 -26.70 -1.66
CA THR A 582 17.34 -27.35 -0.62
C THR A 582 16.49 -28.04 0.44
N ASP A 583 15.16 -27.93 0.32
CA ASP A 583 14.24 -28.44 1.32
C ASP A 583 14.01 -29.93 1.21
N TYR A 584 13.85 -30.54 2.35
CA TYR A 584 13.52 -31.94 2.49
C TYR A 584 12.01 -32.11 2.52
N TYR A 585 11.48 -33.07 1.78
CA TYR A 585 10.05 -33.23 1.54
C TYR A 585 9.55 -34.62 1.88
N TRP A 586 8.35 -34.67 2.47
CA TRP A 586 7.63 -35.92 2.77
C TRP A 586 6.21 -35.81 2.23
N CYS A 587 5.72 -36.84 1.60
CA CYS A 587 4.33 -36.95 1.19
C CYS A 587 3.90 -38.41 1.11
N ALA A 588 2.82 -38.72 1.80
CA ALA A 588 2.25 -40.07 1.85
C ALA A 588 0.82 -40.08 1.28
N GLU A 589 0.36 -41.29 0.93
CA GLU A 589 -1.02 -41.55 0.49
C GLU A 589 -2.04 -41.27 1.60
N GLY A 590 -3.30 -41.07 1.21
CA GLY A 590 -4.43 -40.79 2.09
C GLY A 590 -4.58 -39.34 2.46
N ASN A 591 -5.43 -39.07 3.44
CA ASN A 591 -5.70 -37.72 3.89
C ASN A 591 -4.55 -37.19 4.75
N ARG A 592 -4.06 -35.99 4.40
CA ARG A 592 -2.94 -35.32 5.06
C ARG A 592 -3.24 -33.82 5.23
N ILE A 593 -2.51 -33.22 6.12
CA ILE A 593 -2.46 -31.77 6.31
C ILE A 593 -1.07 -31.25 5.96
N ALA A 594 -0.98 -29.99 5.56
CA ALA A 594 0.31 -29.38 5.26
C ALA A 594 1.03 -28.99 6.56
N LEU A 595 2.32 -29.34 6.62
CA LEU A 595 3.23 -28.87 7.66
C LEU A 595 4.49 -28.33 6.97
N VAL A 596 5.05 -27.31 7.55
CA VAL A 596 6.29 -26.69 7.08
C VAL A 596 7.33 -26.69 8.20
N ARG A 597 8.57 -26.89 7.83
CA ARG A 597 9.73 -26.73 8.69
C ARG A 597 10.88 -26.06 7.92
N TRP A 598 10.59 -25.54 6.80
CA TRP A 598 11.39 -24.93 5.73
C TRP A 598 12.89 -25.07 5.84
#